data_09888c406f6f867d1ef07f9e6ffb3951
#
_entry.id   09888c406f6f867d1ef07f9e6ffb3951
#
_cell.length_a   1.000
_cell.length_b   1.000
_cell.length_c   1.000
_cell.angle_alpha   90.00
_cell.angle_beta   90.00
_cell.angle_gamma   90.00
#
_symmetry.space_group_name_H-M   'P 1'
#
loop_
_entity.id
_entity.type
_entity.pdbx_description
1 polymer ?
#
loop_
_entity_poly.entity_id
_entity_poly.type
_entity_poly.pdbx_seq_one_letter_code
_entity_poly.pdbx_strand_id
1 'polypeptide(L)'
;MTHREQFIKTLKCEKIGGRVPHFELVFFLTMEAFGKVHPLHRLYDQWNQMSYTEQKLHINEIADIHIDIAKKYDHSAIFVQHTLPGFENAQWLLETIREKSGDEYYLMMHGDPTWAIPDGDHMMDFAVQMLEEPEKLNEMSARRVEESLDFAEKLNSHGHLLDGFALCSDYCFNVNPFFTPDQFEELIVPYLKEVIAEYRKMGYYTIKHTDGNIMPIVKQMADCKPDAIHSLDPQGNVNLREVRNIVGDQIALVGNVNCGLLQTGTEEECDADVRRSLKEGMADGKGYIFSTSNCVYTGLPLERYERMWKIWREYGIYPEA
;
A
#
# COMPACT_ATOMS: atom_id res chain seq x y z
N MET A 1 11.52 -20.53 -3.01
CA MET A 1 10.71 -19.55 -2.26
C MET A 1 10.00 -18.69 -3.29
N THR A 2 8.67 -18.65 -3.26
CA THR A 2 7.87 -17.79 -4.16
C THR A 2 8.01 -16.31 -3.75
N HIS A 3 7.61 -15.39 -4.62
CA HIS A 3 7.53 -13.96 -4.28
C HIS A 3 6.62 -13.71 -3.08
N ARG A 4 5.48 -14.42 -3.00
CA ARG A 4 4.55 -14.37 -1.87
C ARG A 4 5.21 -14.78 -0.55
N GLU A 5 5.91 -15.92 -0.53
CA GLU A 5 6.60 -16.40 0.67
C GLU A 5 7.68 -15.42 1.13
N GLN A 6 8.44 -14.85 0.18
CA GLN A 6 9.46 -13.87 0.47
C GLN A 6 8.87 -12.58 1.07
N PHE A 7 7.76 -12.10 0.51
CA PHE A 7 7.06 -10.92 1.00
C PHE A 7 6.54 -11.13 2.42
N ILE A 8 5.88 -12.27 2.69
CA ILE A 8 5.36 -12.63 4.02
C ILE A 8 6.49 -12.73 5.06
N LYS A 9 7.62 -13.36 4.72
CA LYS A 9 8.77 -13.41 5.63
C LYS A 9 9.31 -12.02 5.94
N THR A 10 9.31 -11.14 4.95
CA THR A 10 9.76 -9.75 5.15
C THR A 10 8.81 -8.97 6.04
N LEU A 11 7.48 -9.14 5.89
CA LEU A 11 6.47 -8.57 6.80
C LEU A 11 6.66 -9.05 8.25
N LYS A 12 7.06 -10.31 8.43
CA LYS A 12 7.41 -10.89 9.75
C LYS A 12 8.78 -10.44 10.26
N CYS A 13 9.47 -9.57 9.56
CA CYS A 13 10.84 -9.16 9.86
C CYS A 13 11.82 -10.34 10.04
N GLU A 14 11.57 -11.45 9.34
CA GLU A 14 12.49 -12.58 9.26
C GLU A 14 13.66 -12.26 8.31
N LYS A 15 14.82 -12.84 8.55
CA LYS A 15 15.94 -12.74 7.60
C LYS A 15 15.59 -13.55 6.35
N ILE A 16 15.75 -12.92 5.21
CA ILE A 16 15.65 -13.55 3.90
C ILE A 16 17.01 -13.48 3.20
N GLY A 17 17.37 -14.51 2.46
CA GLY A 17 18.52 -14.45 1.57
C GLY A 17 18.12 -13.89 0.20
N GLY A 18 19.11 -13.38 -0.54
CA GLY A 18 18.91 -12.91 -1.91
C GLY A 18 18.36 -11.50 -2.02
N ARG A 19 17.54 -11.25 -3.04
CA ARG A 19 17.08 -9.89 -3.35
C ARG A 19 15.99 -9.44 -2.40
N VAL A 20 16.04 -8.16 -2.00
CA VAL A 20 14.96 -7.46 -1.27
C VAL A 20 13.67 -7.50 -2.07
N PRO A 21 12.51 -7.83 -1.48
CA PRO A 21 11.24 -7.76 -2.18
C PRO A 21 10.99 -6.36 -2.76
N HIS A 22 10.40 -6.33 -3.94
CA HIS A 22 9.96 -5.10 -4.60
C HIS A 22 8.45 -5.11 -4.78
N PHE A 23 7.84 -3.96 -4.58
CA PHE A 23 6.40 -3.78 -4.71
C PHE A 23 6.10 -2.29 -4.93
N GLU A 24 5.11 -2.01 -5.74
CA GLU A 24 4.52 -0.67 -5.82
C GLU A 24 3.05 -0.72 -5.41
N LEU A 25 2.64 0.22 -4.54
CA LEU A 25 1.25 0.30 -4.09
C LEU A 25 0.31 0.51 -5.28
N VAL A 26 0.64 1.45 -6.17
CA VAL A 26 -0.08 1.66 -7.43
C VAL A 26 0.91 1.94 -8.54
N PHE A 27 0.68 1.34 -9.71
CA PHE A 27 1.47 1.59 -10.92
C PHE A 27 0.56 2.12 -12.04
N PHE A 28 0.47 3.45 -12.18
CA PHE A 28 -0.41 4.08 -13.17
C PHE A 28 0.16 4.12 -14.59
N LEU A 29 1.45 3.81 -14.80
CA LEU A 29 2.10 3.86 -16.11
C LEU A 29 1.78 2.65 -17.01
N THR A 30 0.56 2.12 -16.89
CA THR A 30 0.14 0.93 -17.65
C THR A 30 -0.02 1.22 -19.14
N MET A 31 -0.35 2.46 -19.51
CA MET A 31 -0.43 2.85 -20.91
C MET A 31 0.95 2.89 -21.54
N GLU A 32 1.93 3.49 -20.87
CA GLU A 32 3.31 3.62 -21.32
C GLU A 32 4.02 2.25 -21.37
N ALA A 33 3.79 1.41 -20.38
CA ALA A 33 4.47 0.13 -20.24
C ALA A 33 3.86 -1.02 -21.06
N PHE A 34 2.53 -1.00 -21.31
CA PHE A 34 1.77 -2.11 -21.87
C PHE A 34 0.74 -1.71 -22.94
N GLY A 35 0.49 -0.42 -23.17
CA GLY A 35 -0.58 0.06 -24.05
C GLY A 35 -1.99 -0.24 -23.51
N LYS A 36 -2.15 -0.38 -22.19
CA LYS A 36 -3.40 -0.73 -21.53
C LYS A 36 -3.84 0.36 -20.55
N VAL A 37 -5.14 0.68 -20.53
CA VAL A 37 -5.71 1.62 -19.57
C VAL A 37 -5.72 1.00 -18.18
N HIS A 38 -5.26 1.75 -17.16
CA HIS A 38 -5.25 1.29 -15.78
C HIS A 38 -6.67 1.00 -15.27
N PRO A 39 -6.89 -0.06 -14.47
CA PRO A 39 -8.24 -0.43 -13.99
C PRO A 39 -8.98 0.70 -13.26
N LEU A 40 -8.30 1.51 -12.46
CA LEU A 40 -8.91 2.67 -11.78
C LEU A 40 -9.31 3.84 -12.71
N HIS A 41 -8.80 3.87 -13.94
CA HIS A 41 -9.18 4.88 -14.94
C HIS A 41 -10.38 4.44 -15.78
N ARG A 42 -11.00 3.31 -15.45
CA ARG A 42 -12.17 2.77 -16.15
C ARG A 42 -13.40 2.92 -15.27
N LEU A 43 -14.50 3.40 -15.86
CA LEU A 43 -15.80 3.46 -15.20
C LEU A 43 -16.67 2.31 -15.74
N TYR A 44 -17.37 1.64 -14.85
CA TYR A 44 -18.25 0.53 -15.17
C TYR A 44 -19.70 0.84 -14.81
N ASP A 45 -20.18 2.05 -15.11
CA ASP A 45 -21.54 2.52 -14.78
C ASP A 45 -22.64 1.62 -15.35
N GLN A 46 -22.37 0.93 -16.45
CA GLN A 46 -23.31 0.03 -17.11
C GLN A 46 -22.99 -1.46 -16.89
N TRP A 47 -22.22 -1.78 -15.84
CA TRP A 47 -21.78 -3.15 -15.56
C TRP A 47 -22.91 -4.18 -15.61
N ASN A 48 -24.04 -3.87 -14.98
CA ASN A 48 -25.19 -4.77 -14.92
C ASN A 48 -25.97 -4.92 -16.24
N GLN A 49 -25.63 -4.11 -17.25
CA GLN A 49 -26.21 -4.20 -18.61
C GLN A 49 -25.32 -5.03 -19.55
N MET A 50 -24.08 -5.33 -19.14
CA MET A 50 -23.16 -6.16 -19.89
C MET A 50 -23.58 -7.61 -19.81
N SER A 51 -23.37 -8.35 -20.90
CA SER A 51 -23.48 -9.79 -20.88
C SER A 51 -22.40 -10.42 -19.99
N TYR A 52 -22.64 -11.63 -19.46
CA TYR A 52 -21.65 -12.37 -18.69
C TYR A 52 -20.30 -12.48 -19.43
N THR A 53 -20.33 -12.68 -20.76
CA THR A 53 -19.12 -12.78 -21.58
C THR A 53 -18.33 -11.45 -21.55
N GLU A 54 -18.99 -10.31 -21.68
CA GLU A 54 -18.34 -9.00 -21.60
C GLU A 54 -17.75 -8.75 -20.21
N GLN A 55 -18.53 -9.00 -19.16
CA GLN A 55 -18.03 -8.90 -17.77
C GLN A 55 -16.79 -9.76 -17.56
N LYS A 56 -16.81 -11.02 -18.02
CA LYS A 56 -15.68 -11.94 -17.95
C LYS A 56 -14.45 -11.43 -18.69
N LEU A 57 -14.61 -10.80 -19.86
CA LEU A 57 -13.50 -10.20 -20.59
C LEU A 57 -12.85 -9.05 -19.80
N HIS A 58 -13.66 -8.18 -19.20
CA HIS A 58 -13.15 -7.10 -18.35
C HIS A 58 -12.43 -7.60 -17.10
N ILE A 59 -13.00 -8.58 -16.40
CA ILE A 59 -12.34 -9.22 -15.23
C ILE A 59 -10.99 -9.80 -15.63
N ASN A 60 -10.94 -10.54 -16.75
CA ASN A 60 -9.70 -11.12 -17.25
C ASN A 60 -8.66 -10.05 -17.60
N GLU A 61 -9.06 -8.95 -18.26
CA GLU A 61 -8.16 -7.89 -18.62
C GLU A 61 -7.60 -7.14 -17.39
N ILE A 62 -8.43 -6.90 -16.37
CA ILE A 62 -7.99 -6.31 -15.09
C ILE A 62 -6.97 -7.24 -14.42
N ALA A 63 -7.27 -8.53 -14.33
CA ALA A 63 -6.37 -9.52 -13.75
C ALA A 63 -5.03 -9.58 -14.51
N ASP A 64 -5.07 -9.59 -15.85
CA ASP A 64 -3.88 -9.62 -16.69
C ASP A 64 -3.01 -8.37 -16.51
N ILE A 65 -3.61 -7.18 -16.38
CA ILE A 65 -2.86 -5.94 -16.15
C ILE A 65 -2.07 -6.03 -14.83
N HIS A 66 -2.70 -6.45 -13.75
CA HIS A 66 -2.02 -6.60 -12.45
C HIS A 66 -0.89 -7.64 -12.50
N ILE A 67 -1.13 -8.77 -13.13
CA ILE A 67 -0.14 -9.84 -13.28
C ILE A 67 1.01 -9.42 -14.21
N ASP A 68 0.71 -8.72 -15.31
CA ASP A 68 1.73 -8.24 -16.25
C ASP A 68 2.68 -7.22 -15.59
N ILE A 69 2.15 -6.31 -14.76
CA ILE A 69 2.95 -5.38 -13.96
C ILE A 69 3.89 -6.16 -13.03
N ALA A 70 3.33 -7.09 -12.24
CA ALA A 70 4.10 -7.88 -11.30
C ALA A 70 5.19 -8.70 -12.00
N LYS A 71 4.90 -9.33 -13.14
CA LYS A 71 5.86 -10.08 -13.93
C LYS A 71 6.95 -9.21 -14.55
N LYS A 72 6.59 -8.06 -15.15
CA LYS A 72 7.56 -7.20 -15.85
C LYS A 72 8.55 -6.60 -14.87
N TYR A 73 8.07 -6.16 -13.70
CA TYR A 73 8.88 -5.42 -12.73
C TYR A 73 9.28 -6.23 -11.51
N ASP A 74 9.06 -7.54 -11.54
CA ASP A 74 9.49 -8.48 -10.48
C ASP A 74 8.89 -8.09 -9.11
N HIS A 75 7.59 -7.69 -9.09
CA HIS A 75 6.90 -7.36 -7.85
C HIS A 75 6.63 -8.64 -7.05
N SER A 76 6.79 -8.54 -5.73
CA SER A 76 6.49 -9.64 -4.81
C SER A 76 5.03 -9.65 -4.36
N ALA A 77 4.32 -8.55 -4.57
CA ALA A 77 2.93 -8.36 -4.19
C ALA A 77 2.13 -7.67 -5.28
N ILE A 78 0.82 -7.86 -5.25
CA ILE A 78 -0.15 -7.17 -6.09
C ILE A 78 -1.18 -6.49 -5.18
N PHE A 79 -1.27 -5.17 -5.26
CA PHE A 79 -2.37 -4.41 -4.70
C PHE A 79 -3.50 -4.37 -5.71
N VAL A 80 -4.54 -5.17 -5.47
CA VAL A 80 -5.66 -5.34 -6.41
C VAL A 80 -6.58 -4.13 -6.32
N GLN A 81 -6.64 -3.38 -7.41
CA GLN A 81 -7.47 -2.17 -7.53
C GLN A 81 -8.43 -2.29 -8.70
N HIS A 82 -9.66 -1.87 -8.48
CA HIS A 82 -10.71 -1.86 -9.48
C HIS A 82 -11.82 -0.88 -9.12
N THR A 83 -12.67 -0.58 -10.10
CA THR A 83 -13.91 0.20 -9.96
C THR A 83 -15.16 -0.65 -10.20
N LEU A 84 -15.01 -1.99 -10.16
CA LEU A 84 -16.13 -2.92 -10.35
C LEU A 84 -17.11 -2.80 -9.19
N PRO A 85 -18.44 -2.84 -9.43
CA PRO A 85 -19.44 -2.71 -8.38
C PRO A 85 -19.62 -4.03 -7.60
N GLY A 86 -19.74 -3.92 -6.28
CA GLY A 86 -20.15 -5.00 -5.39
C GLY A 86 -19.08 -6.02 -5.04
N PHE A 87 -19.37 -6.78 -3.98
CA PHE A 87 -18.50 -7.79 -3.42
C PHE A 87 -18.20 -8.94 -4.40
N GLU A 88 -19.23 -9.43 -5.09
CA GLU A 88 -19.14 -10.59 -5.98
C GLU A 88 -18.16 -10.37 -7.13
N ASN A 89 -18.05 -9.15 -7.64
CA ASN A 89 -17.11 -8.81 -8.69
C ASN A 89 -15.68 -8.67 -8.17
N ALA A 90 -15.51 -8.16 -6.95
CA ALA A 90 -14.21 -8.15 -6.27
C ALA A 90 -13.72 -9.59 -6.02
N GLN A 91 -14.58 -10.45 -5.51
CA GLN A 91 -14.30 -11.87 -5.32
C GLN A 91 -13.92 -12.54 -6.66
N TRP A 92 -14.72 -12.37 -7.71
CA TRP A 92 -14.44 -12.94 -9.04
C TRP A 92 -13.09 -12.48 -9.59
N LEU A 93 -12.74 -11.21 -9.42
CA LEU A 93 -11.43 -10.70 -9.82
C LEU A 93 -10.29 -11.39 -9.05
N LEU A 94 -10.41 -11.53 -7.74
CA LEU A 94 -9.41 -12.21 -6.91
C LEU A 94 -9.25 -13.69 -7.29
N GLU A 95 -10.37 -14.40 -7.48
CA GLU A 95 -10.38 -15.78 -7.98
C GLU A 95 -9.66 -15.88 -9.32
N THR A 96 -9.94 -14.95 -10.25
CA THR A 96 -9.30 -14.92 -11.57
C THR A 96 -7.79 -14.66 -11.48
N ILE A 97 -7.36 -13.75 -10.58
CA ILE A 97 -5.92 -13.51 -10.36
C ILE A 97 -5.26 -14.76 -9.78
N ARG A 98 -5.87 -15.42 -8.79
CA ARG A 98 -5.35 -16.66 -8.21
C ARG A 98 -5.33 -17.81 -9.23
N GLU A 99 -6.37 -17.96 -10.04
CA GLU A 99 -6.41 -18.98 -11.11
C GLU A 99 -5.25 -18.81 -12.11
N LYS A 100 -4.91 -17.57 -12.47
CA LYS A 100 -3.87 -17.24 -13.43
C LYS A 100 -2.45 -17.25 -12.87
N SER A 101 -2.27 -16.87 -11.59
CA SER A 101 -0.95 -16.69 -10.97
C SER A 101 -0.64 -17.70 -9.86
N GLY A 102 -1.61 -18.51 -9.43
CA GLY A 102 -1.44 -19.42 -8.30
C GLY A 102 -1.05 -18.67 -7.02
N ASP A 103 -0.10 -19.23 -6.29
CA ASP A 103 0.45 -18.68 -5.05
C ASP A 103 1.73 -17.87 -5.26
N GLU A 104 1.98 -17.38 -6.48
CA GLU A 104 3.23 -16.68 -6.79
C GLU A 104 3.33 -15.34 -6.08
N TYR A 105 2.24 -14.57 -5.99
CA TYR A 105 2.23 -13.20 -5.47
C TYR A 105 1.41 -13.08 -4.18
N TYR A 106 1.89 -12.22 -3.27
CA TYR A 106 1.09 -11.73 -2.16
C TYR A 106 -0.03 -10.81 -2.70
N LEU A 107 -1.28 -11.11 -2.38
CA LEU A 107 -2.43 -10.31 -2.82
C LEU A 107 -3.00 -9.50 -1.67
N MET A 108 -3.25 -8.21 -1.91
CA MET A 108 -3.93 -7.32 -0.97
C MET A 108 -4.91 -6.39 -1.67
N MET A 109 -5.87 -5.89 -0.91
CA MET A 109 -6.82 -4.84 -1.30
C MET A 109 -6.80 -3.72 -0.26
N HIS A 110 -7.45 -2.61 -0.61
CA HIS A 110 -7.71 -1.54 0.37
C HIS A 110 -8.66 -2.02 1.47
N GLY A 111 -8.35 -1.66 2.73
CA GLY A 111 -9.14 -2.07 3.89
C GLY A 111 -8.99 -1.13 5.09
N ASP A 112 -8.78 0.17 4.86
CA ASP A 112 -8.63 1.18 5.91
C ASP A 112 -9.96 1.88 6.21
N PRO A 113 -10.57 1.66 7.38
CA PRO A 113 -11.82 2.32 7.76
C PRO A 113 -11.60 3.68 8.43
N THR A 114 -10.36 4.08 8.69
CA THR A 114 -10.07 5.29 9.46
C THR A 114 -10.28 6.58 8.65
N TRP A 115 -10.38 7.71 9.32
CA TRP A 115 -10.48 9.00 8.66
C TRP A 115 -9.16 9.34 7.97
N ALA A 116 -9.27 9.87 6.76
CA ALA A 116 -8.17 10.50 6.03
C ALA A 116 -8.32 12.02 6.06
N ILE A 117 -7.32 12.74 5.56
CA ILE A 117 -7.46 14.16 5.23
C ILE A 117 -8.62 14.30 4.24
N PRO A 118 -9.65 15.10 4.54
CA PRO A 118 -10.74 15.34 3.61
C PRO A 118 -10.25 16.09 2.37
N ASP A 119 -11.01 16.02 1.28
CA ASP A 119 -10.77 16.89 0.15
C ASP A 119 -10.92 18.38 0.53
N GLY A 120 -10.37 19.27 -0.30
CA GLY A 120 -10.28 20.69 0.02
C GLY A 120 -11.62 21.36 0.30
N ASP A 121 -12.69 20.89 -0.33
CA ASP A 121 -14.04 21.47 -0.18
C ASP A 121 -14.67 21.10 1.19
N HIS A 122 -14.33 19.94 1.74
CA HIS A 122 -14.88 19.43 3.02
C HIS A 122 -13.93 19.61 4.22
N MET A 123 -12.71 20.10 4.01
CA MET A 123 -11.69 20.20 5.06
C MET A 123 -12.10 21.09 6.24
N MET A 124 -12.70 22.24 5.96
CA MET A 124 -13.17 23.17 7.01
C MET A 124 -14.32 22.58 7.81
N ASP A 125 -15.30 21.99 7.13
CA ASP A 125 -16.46 21.38 7.79
C ASP A 125 -16.02 20.22 8.68
N PHE A 126 -15.10 19.39 8.21
CA PHE A 126 -14.55 18.28 8.99
C PHE A 126 -13.74 18.78 10.19
N ALA A 127 -12.95 19.87 10.03
CA ALA A 127 -12.21 20.47 11.14
C ALA A 127 -13.15 21.02 12.23
N VAL A 128 -14.26 21.63 11.85
CA VAL A 128 -15.32 22.07 12.79
C VAL A 128 -15.94 20.85 13.46
N GLN A 129 -16.26 19.81 12.71
CA GLN A 129 -16.89 18.59 13.24
C GLN A 129 -15.99 17.89 14.26
N MET A 130 -14.66 17.86 14.04
CA MET A 130 -13.72 17.29 15.02
C MET A 130 -13.76 18.01 16.37
N LEU A 131 -14.08 19.32 16.39
CA LEU A 131 -14.14 20.13 17.60
C LEU A 131 -15.51 20.12 18.27
N GLU A 132 -16.58 20.10 17.50
CA GLU A 132 -17.96 20.26 17.97
C GLU A 132 -18.70 18.94 18.19
N GLU A 133 -18.38 17.90 17.39
CA GLU A 133 -19.09 16.61 17.37
C GLU A 133 -18.13 15.40 17.36
N PRO A 134 -17.10 15.33 18.23
CA PRO A 134 -16.11 14.23 18.19
C PRO A 134 -16.77 12.86 18.46
N GLU A 135 -17.79 12.80 19.31
CA GLU A 135 -18.52 11.56 19.60
C GLU A 135 -19.21 10.99 18.35
N LYS A 136 -19.75 11.86 17.50
CA LYS A 136 -20.40 11.45 16.25
C LYS A 136 -19.37 10.89 15.24
N LEU A 137 -18.17 11.50 15.18
CA LEU A 137 -17.09 10.95 14.36
C LEU A 137 -16.64 9.58 14.87
N ASN A 138 -16.58 9.39 16.19
CA ASN A 138 -16.25 8.11 16.80
C ASN A 138 -17.32 7.03 16.50
N GLU A 139 -18.60 7.36 16.58
CA GLU A 139 -19.68 6.44 16.19
C GLU A 139 -19.60 6.05 14.70
N MET A 140 -19.29 7.01 13.82
CA MET A 140 -19.09 6.75 12.40
C MET A 140 -17.87 5.88 12.15
N SER A 141 -16.77 6.10 12.87
CA SER A 141 -15.55 5.29 12.77
C SER A 141 -15.80 3.85 13.18
N ALA A 142 -16.53 3.62 14.30
CA ALA A 142 -16.89 2.27 14.74
C ALA A 142 -17.69 1.51 13.68
N ARG A 143 -18.68 2.18 13.05
CA ARG A 143 -19.47 1.59 11.96
C ARG A 143 -18.61 1.23 10.74
N ARG A 144 -17.68 2.10 10.34
CA ARG A 144 -16.77 1.85 9.22
C ARG A 144 -15.84 0.66 9.51
N VAL A 145 -15.39 0.50 10.76
CA VAL A 145 -14.63 -0.69 11.19
C VAL A 145 -15.48 -1.94 11.02
N GLU A 146 -16.71 -1.95 11.54
CA GLU A 146 -17.66 -3.07 11.41
C GLU A 146 -17.88 -3.47 9.95
N GLU A 147 -18.15 -2.49 9.05
CA GLU A 147 -18.33 -2.72 7.61
C GLU A 147 -17.08 -3.33 6.96
N SER A 148 -15.88 -2.87 7.35
CA SER A 148 -14.61 -3.40 6.83
C SER A 148 -14.33 -4.81 7.32
N LEU A 149 -14.68 -5.12 8.57
CA LEU A 149 -14.55 -6.47 9.11
C LEU A 149 -15.54 -7.45 8.48
N ASP A 150 -16.80 -7.04 8.27
CA ASP A 150 -17.79 -7.83 7.54
C ASP A 150 -17.33 -8.20 6.12
N PHE A 151 -16.70 -7.24 5.43
CA PHE A 151 -16.11 -7.50 4.11
C PHE A 151 -14.98 -8.54 4.19
N ALA A 152 -14.08 -8.39 5.16
CA ALA A 152 -12.97 -9.31 5.34
C ALA A 152 -13.43 -10.73 5.73
N GLU A 153 -14.43 -10.84 6.59
CA GLU A 153 -15.03 -12.13 6.96
C GLU A 153 -15.68 -12.83 5.76
N LYS A 154 -16.42 -12.08 4.94
CA LYS A 154 -16.99 -12.61 3.69
C LYS A 154 -15.90 -13.14 2.77
N LEU A 155 -14.81 -12.41 2.56
CA LEU A 155 -13.67 -12.88 1.76
C LEU A 155 -13.04 -14.14 2.36
N ASN A 156 -12.86 -14.19 3.67
CA ASN A 156 -12.26 -15.33 4.35
C ASN A 156 -13.10 -16.61 4.20
N SER A 157 -14.44 -16.47 4.17
CA SER A 157 -15.34 -17.59 3.96
C SER A 157 -15.26 -18.23 2.55
N HIS A 158 -14.65 -17.54 1.58
CA HIS A 158 -14.47 -18.01 0.20
C HIS A 158 -13.06 -18.56 -0.11
N GLY A 159 -12.27 -18.88 0.91
CA GLY A 159 -11.05 -19.66 0.71
C GLY A 159 -9.75 -18.87 0.66
N HIS A 160 -9.60 -17.83 1.47
CA HIS A 160 -8.30 -17.15 1.66
C HIS A 160 -7.71 -16.56 0.37
N LEU A 161 -8.56 -15.86 -0.40
CA LEU A 161 -8.17 -15.26 -1.68
C LEU A 161 -7.14 -14.13 -1.51
N LEU A 162 -7.19 -13.41 -0.39
CA LEU A 162 -6.25 -12.36 -0.01
C LEU A 162 -5.27 -12.82 1.06
N ASP A 163 -4.08 -12.21 1.08
CA ASP A 163 -3.09 -12.36 2.14
C ASP A 163 -3.17 -11.23 3.16
N GLY A 164 -3.72 -10.08 2.79
CA GLY A 164 -3.82 -8.92 3.67
C GLY A 164 -4.49 -7.71 3.09
N PHE A 165 -4.41 -6.63 3.85
CA PHE A 165 -4.99 -5.34 3.50
C PHE A 165 -3.95 -4.22 3.53
N ALA A 166 -4.00 -3.33 2.54
CA ALA A 166 -3.34 -2.03 2.56
C ALA A 166 -4.29 -1.01 3.19
N LEU A 167 -3.85 -0.38 4.27
CA LEU A 167 -4.59 0.63 5.01
C LEU A 167 -4.15 2.01 4.54
N CYS A 168 -4.91 2.57 3.55
CA CYS A 168 -4.50 3.74 2.78
C CYS A 168 -5.33 4.98 3.12
N SER A 169 -5.31 5.41 4.36
CA SER A 169 -5.82 6.72 4.78
C SER A 169 -4.67 7.68 5.01
N ASP A 170 -4.63 8.79 4.27
CA ASP A 170 -3.58 9.80 4.42
C ASP A 170 -3.87 10.69 5.61
N TYR A 171 -2.89 10.84 6.49
CA TYR A 171 -3.00 11.59 7.74
C TYR A 171 -2.15 12.87 7.75
N CYS A 172 -1.20 13.00 6.82
CA CYS A 172 -0.18 14.03 6.89
C CYS A 172 -0.02 14.78 5.56
N PHE A 173 0.24 16.09 5.69
CA PHE A 173 0.87 16.88 4.64
C PHE A 173 2.39 16.71 4.70
N ASN A 174 3.12 17.23 3.70
CA ASN A 174 4.58 17.21 3.70
C ASN A 174 5.20 17.96 4.89
N VAL A 175 4.49 18.90 5.49
CA VAL A 175 4.99 19.75 6.60
C VAL A 175 4.63 19.19 7.96
N ASN A 176 3.39 18.70 8.12
CA ASN A 176 2.85 18.26 9.41
C ASN A 176 1.62 17.35 9.22
N PRO A 177 1.24 16.56 10.23
CA PRO A 177 -0.04 15.87 10.23
C PRO A 177 -1.22 16.85 10.16
N PHE A 178 -2.32 16.39 9.55
CA PHE A 178 -3.61 17.10 9.58
C PHE A 178 -4.23 17.04 10.97
N PHE A 179 -4.19 15.86 11.59
CA PHE A 179 -4.60 15.66 12.98
C PHE A 179 -3.46 16.04 13.91
N THR A 180 -3.75 16.78 14.98
CA THR A 180 -2.77 16.89 16.08
C THR A 180 -2.51 15.51 16.69
N PRO A 181 -1.37 15.27 17.39
CA PRO A 181 -1.14 13.98 18.04
C PRO A 181 -2.27 13.57 19.00
N ASP A 182 -2.90 14.50 19.71
CA ASP A 182 -4.02 14.22 20.62
C ASP A 182 -5.29 13.83 19.83
N GLN A 183 -5.60 14.55 18.75
CA GLN A 183 -6.72 14.19 17.85
C GLN A 183 -6.47 12.84 17.15
N PHE A 184 -5.24 12.55 16.77
CA PHE A 184 -4.87 11.27 16.18
C PHE A 184 -5.08 10.13 17.18
N GLU A 185 -4.70 10.33 18.45
CA GLU A 185 -4.92 9.38 19.53
C GLU A 185 -6.42 9.11 19.78
N GLU A 186 -7.24 10.15 19.70
CA GLU A 186 -8.67 10.05 19.99
C GLU A 186 -9.50 9.50 18.82
N LEU A 187 -9.25 9.99 17.60
CA LEU A 187 -10.12 9.76 16.45
C LEU A 187 -9.62 8.65 15.50
N ILE A 188 -8.32 8.29 15.56
CA ILE A 188 -7.70 7.36 14.61
C ILE A 188 -7.20 6.09 15.32
N VAL A 189 -6.38 6.25 16.35
CA VAL A 189 -5.67 5.13 17.00
C VAL A 189 -6.60 4.00 17.46
N PRO A 190 -7.75 4.24 18.11
CA PRO A 190 -8.61 3.15 18.58
C PRO A 190 -9.10 2.26 17.43
N TYR A 191 -9.52 2.86 16.34
CA TYR A 191 -10.10 2.19 15.17
C TYR A 191 -9.04 1.53 14.30
N LEU A 192 -7.88 2.18 14.11
CA LEU A 192 -6.74 1.61 13.43
C LEU A 192 -6.21 0.37 14.17
N LYS A 193 -6.12 0.45 15.49
CA LYS A 193 -5.68 -0.66 16.34
C LYS A 193 -6.65 -1.83 16.32
N GLU A 194 -7.95 -1.54 16.37
CA GLU A 194 -9.00 -2.55 16.32
C GLU A 194 -8.99 -3.29 14.98
N VAL A 195 -9.04 -2.58 13.86
CA VAL A 195 -9.08 -3.22 12.54
C VAL A 195 -7.83 -4.06 12.27
N ILE A 196 -6.64 -3.58 12.65
CA ILE A 196 -5.40 -4.35 12.52
C ILE A 196 -5.45 -5.63 13.37
N ALA A 197 -5.95 -5.55 14.59
CA ALA A 197 -6.04 -6.70 15.47
C ALA A 197 -7.02 -7.76 14.96
N GLU A 198 -8.18 -7.33 14.46
CA GLU A 198 -9.20 -8.25 13.92
C GLU A 198 -8.76 -8.87 12.58
N TYR A 199 -8.18 -8.09 11.67
CA TYR A 199 -7.58 -8.64 10.43
C TYR A 199 -6.53 -9.71 10.74
N ARG A 200 -5.67 -9.47 11.74
CA ARG A 200 -4.68 -10.45 12.17
C ARG A 200 -5.30 -11.72 12.72
N LYS A 201 -6.40 -11.65 13.47
CA LYS A 201 -7.15 -12.84 13.95
C LYS A 201 -7.72 -13.68 12.81
N MET A 202 -8.12 -13.02 11.72
CA MET A 202 -8.58 -13.67 10.49
C MET A 202 -7.43 -14.25 9.65
N GLY A 203 -6.16 -13.98 10.01
CA GLY A 203 -4.97 -14.43 9.28
C GLY A 203 -4.46 -13.45 8.23
N TYR A 204 -4.98 -12.24 8.16
CA TYR A 204 -4.53 -11.20 7.25
C TYR A 204 -3.37 -10.38 7.80
N TYR A 205 -2.45 -10.00 6.93
CA TYR A 205 -1.41 -9.00 7.22
C TYR A 205 -1.91 -7.59 6.88
N THR A 206 -1.29 -6.58 7.50
CA THR A 206 -1.65 -5.18 7.30
C THR A 206 -0.43 -4.33 6.95
N ILE A 207 -0.56 -3.50 5.91
CA ILE A 207 0.43 -2.50 5.52
C ILE A 207 -0.23 -1.13 5.69
N LYS A 208 0.21 -0.35 6.67
CA LYS A 208 -0.32 1.01 6.86
C LYS A 208 0.41 1.97 5.95
N HIS A 209 -0.32 2.57 5.02
CA HIS A 209 0.16 3.63 4.14
C HIS A 209 -0.39 4.99 4.59
N THR A 210 0.47 5.99 4.57
CA THR A 210 0.14 7.41 4.60
C THR A 210 1.32 8.21 4.09
N ASP A 211 1.07 9.21 3.27
CA ASP A 211 2.09 10.13 2.77
C ASP A 211 2.47 11.20 3.79
N GLY A 212 3.44 12.03 3.43
CA GLY A 212 3.84 13.24 4.13
C GLY A 212 4.66 13.04 5.40
N ASN A 213 4.67 14.06 6.25
CA ASN A 213 5.47 14.07 7.48
C ASN A 213 4.78 13.30 8.61
N ILE A 214 5.04 12.02 8.69
CA ILE A 214 4.50 11.13 9.73
C ILE A 214 5.25 11.21 11.07
N MET A 215 6.41 11.85 11.11
CA MET A 215 7.30 11.80 12.29
C MET A 215 6.60 12.15 13.62
N PRO A 216 5.68 13.14 13.68
CA PRO A 216 4.96 13.45 14.93
C PRO A 216 4.01 12.35 15.42
N ILE A 217 3.53 11.45 14.55
CA ILE A 217 2.54 10.40 14.85
C ILE A 217 3.05 8.98 14.62
N VAL A 218 4.28 8.81 14.11
CA VAL A 218 4.82 7.49 13.74
C VAL A 218 4.86 6.50 14.90
N LYS A 219 5.09 6.98 16.12
CA LYS A 219 5.07 6.14 17.32
C LYS A 219 3.67 5.59 17.60
N GLN A 220 2.63 6.42 17.52
CA GLN A 220 1.24 6.02 17.70
C GLN A 220 0.80 5.03 16.62
N MET A 221 1.21 5.26 15.36
CA MET A 221 0.98 4.29 14.27
C MET A 221 1.65 2.94 14.57
N ALA A 222 2.89 2.96 15.04
CA ALA A 222 3.63 1.74 15.39
C ALA A 222 2.97 0.98 16.56
N ASP A 223 2.43 1.69 17.54
CA ASP A 223 1.72 1.11 18.70
C ASP A 223 0.40 0.44 18.31
N CYS A 224 -0.16 0.74 17.13
CA CYS A 224 -1.25 -0.04 16.51
C CYS A 224 -0.80 -1.38 15.95
N LYS A 225 0.52 -1.61 15.81
CA LYS A 225 1.15 -2.86 15.38
C LYS A 225 0.76 -3.33 13.97
N PRO A 226 0.82 -2.48 12.93
CA PRO A 226 0.75 -2.99 11.57
C PRO A 226 1.95 -3.90 11.28
N ASP A 227 1.83 -4.77 10.27
CA ASP A 227 2.96 -5.62 9.87
C ASP A 227 4.01 -4.83 9.07
N ALA A 228 3.59 -3.76 8.40
CA ALA A 228 4.49 -2.82 7.74
C ALA A 228 3.95 -1.38 7.74
N ILE A 229 4.86 -0.42 7.57
CA ILE A 229 4.55 1.00 7.31
C ILE A 229 5.12 1.39 5.95
N HIS A 230 4.31 2.02 5.12
CA HIS A 230 4.55 2.63 3.82
C HIS A 230 4.02 4.07 3.90
N SER A 231 4.45 5.04 3.29
CA SER A 231 5.31 5.40 2.18
C SER A 231 6.72 5.82 2.65
N LEU A 232 6.82 6.38 3.89
CA LEU A 232 8.06 6.87 4.51
C LEU A 232 8.66 8.01 3.68
N ASP A 233 7.80 8.98 3.31
CA ASP A 233 8.06 9.95 2.25
C ASP A 233 9.21 10.91 2.54
N PRO A 234 10.30 10.89 1.74
CA PRO A 234 11.41 11.83 1.88
C PRO A 234 11.00 13.30 1.69
N GLN A 235 9.92 13.58 0.94
CA GLN A 235 9.40 14.94 0.78
C GLN A 235 8.75 15.46 2.08
N GLY A 236 8.29 14.54 2.94
CA GLY A 236 7.85 14.82 4.30
C GLY A 236 9.00 14.83 5.32
N ASN A 237 10.27 14.86 4.89
CA ASN A 237 11.46 14.75 5.73
C ASN A 237 11.51 13.46 6.56
N VAL A 238 10.91 12.37 6.06
CA VAL A 238 10.94 11.07 6.73
C VAL A 238 12.21 10.31 6.34
N ASN A 239 13.00 9.93 7.35
CA ASN A 239 14.21 9.14 7.17
C ASN A 239 14.00 7.70 7.63
N LEU A 240 14.37 6.71 6.78
CA LEU A 240 14.19 5.29 7.08
C LEU A 240 14.87 4.86 8.38
N ARG A 241 16.07 5.37 8.67
CA ARG A 241 16.82 5.00 9.89
C ARG A 241 16.20 5.59 11.15
N GLU A 242 15.69 6.81 11.08
CA GLU A 242 14.98 7.43 12.20
C GLU A 242 13.68 6.70 12.50
N VAL A 243 12.89 6.38 11.48
CA VAL A 243 11.68 5.57 11.64
C VAL A 243 12.02 4.21 12.25
N ARG A 244 13.03 3.49 11.73
CA ARG A 244 13.46 2.20 12.28
C ARG A 244 13.80 2.29 13.77
N ASN A 245 14.47 3.35 14.20
CA ASN A 245 14.81 3.56 15.61
C ASN A 245 13.56 3.75 16.50
N ILE A 246 12.49 4.33 15.95
CA ILE A 246 11.23 4.57 16.67
C ILE A 246 10.35 3.31 16.69
N VAL A 247 10.15 2.65 15.54
CA VAL A 247 9.21 1.53 15.40
C VAL A 247 9.81 0.18 15.81
N GLY A 248 11.14 0.12 15.98
CA GLY A 248 11.83 -1.13 16.34
C GLY A 248 11.98 -2.07 15.15
N ASP A 249 12.19 -3.36 15.44
CA ASP A 249 12.54 -4.40 14.47
C ASP A 249 11.42 -5.40 14.18
N GLN A 250 10.19 -5.11 14.64
CA GLN A 250 9.01 -5.97 14.49
C GLN A 250 8.03 -5.49 13.41
N ILE A 251 8.25 -4.29 12.84
CA ILE A 251 7.44 -3.70 11.79
C ILE A 251 8.31 -3.54 10.56
N ALA A 252 7.88 -4.07 9.42
CA ALA A 252 8.59 -3.89 8.17
C ALA A 252 8.46 -2.44 7.66
N LEU A 253 9.48 -1.95 6.97
CA LEU A 253 9.48 -0.65 6.31
C LEU A 253 9.34 -0.86 4.81
N VAL A 254 8.42 -0.13 4.17
CA VAL A 254 8.17 -0.19 2.73
C VAL A 254 8.40 1.19 2.14
N GLY A 255 9.22 1.29 1.13
CA GLY A 255 9.58 2.56 0.48
C GLY A 255 11.10 2.64 0.26
N ASN A 256 11.69 3.81 0.11
CA ASN A 256 11.10 5.14 0.07
C ASN A 256 11.81 6.00 -0.99
N VAL A 257 11.84 5.50 -2.24
CA VAL A 257 12.43 6.27 -3.32
C VAL A 257 11.57 7.51 -3.58
N ASN A 258 12.21 8.68 -3.61
CA ASN A 258 11.53 9.97 -3.74
C ASN A 258 10.86 10.13 -5.12
N CYS A 259 9.53 10.07 -5.16
CA CYS A 259 8.75 10.25 -6.39
C CYS A 259 8.95 11.63 -7.04
N GLY A 260 9.16 12.68 -6.26
CA GLY A 260 9.45 14.01 -6.78
C GLY A 260 10.77 14.05 -7.55
N LEU A 261 11.82 13.37 -7.05
CA LEU A 261 13.09 13.23 -7.78
C LEU A 261 12.92 12.37 -9.04
N LEU A 262 12.17 11.27 -8.96
CA LEU A 262 11.86 10.47 -10.16
C LEU A 262 11.11 11.28 -11.22
N GLN A 263 10.30 12.25 -10.83
CA GLN A 263 9.56 13.09 -11.78
C GLN A 263 10.42 14.19 -12.36
N THR A 264 11.17 14.94 -11.56
CA THR A 264 11.79 16.21 -11.95
C THR A 264 13.29 16.33 -11.68
N GLY A 265 13.88 15.41 -10.91
CA GLY A 265 15.30 15.41 -10.58
C GLY A 265 16.21 15.10 -11.78
N THR A 266 17.51 15.31 -11.65
CA THR A 266 18.50 14.81 -12.59
C THR A 266 18.66 13.28 -12.46
N GLU A 267 19.31 12.64 -13.43
CA GLU A 267 19.57 11.19 -13.36
C GLU A 267 20.46 10.85 -12.15
N GLU A 268 21.47 11.69 -11.87
CA GLU A 268 22.38 11.53 -10.75
C GLU A 268 21.66 11.63 -9.39
N GLU A 269 20.73 12.59 -9.24
CA GLU A 269 19.89 12.73 -8.04
C GLU A 269 18.99 11.53 -7.83
N CYS A 270 18.33 11.06 -8.91
CA CYS A 270 17.49 9.86 -8.86
C CYS A 270 18.32 8.62 -8.44
N ASP A 271 19.47 8.37 -9.09
CA ASP A 271 20.33 7.25 -8.78
C ASP A 271 20.85 7.29 -7.34
N ALA A 272 21.26 8.48 -6.88
CA ALA A 272 21.72 8.67 -5.51
C ALA A 272 20.63 8.35 -4.49
N ASP A 273 19.40 8.79 -4.75
CA ASP A 273 18.28 8.54 -3.85
C ASP A 273 17.86 7.06 -3.82
N VAL A 274 17.85 6.38 -4.97
CA VAL A 274 17.58 4.93 -5.03
C VAL A 274 18.62 4.16 -4.21
N ARG A 275 19.91 4.48 -4.37
CA ARG A 275 20.99 3.85 -3.61
C ARG A 275 20.92 4.16 -2.12
N ARG A 276 20.52 5.39 -1.73
CA ARG A 276 20.25 5.79 -0.36
C ARG A 276 19.15 4.91 0.25
N SER A 277 18.00 4.81 -0.44
CA SER A 277 16.86 4.03 0.02
C SER A 277 17.24 2.56 0.26
N LEU A 278 17.93 1.93 -0.68
CA LEU A 278 18.44 0.57 -0.53
C LEU A 278 19.43 0.44 0.65
N LYS A 279 20.40 1.34 0.74
CA LYS A 279 21.41 1.31 1.81
C LYS A 279 20.79 1.44 3.20
N GLU A 280 19.85 2.37 3.36
CA GLU A 280 19.18 2.63 4.65
C GLU A 280 18.21 1.52 5.01
N GLY A 281 17.36 1.08 4.04
CA GLY A 281 16.37 0.06 4.26
C GLY A 281 16.94 -1.32 4.55
N MET A 282 18.02 -1.68 3.86
CA MET A 282 18.70 -2.99 4.00
C MET A 282 19.63 -3.08 5.21
N ALA A 283 19.90 -1.98 5.91
CA ALA A 283 20.97 -1.91 6.94
C ALA A 283 20.83 -2.96 8.06
N ASP A 284 19.62 -3.38 8.38
CA ASP A 284 19.37 -4.38 9.45
C ASP A 284 19.31 -5.82 8.91
N GLY A 285 19.45 -6.02 7.60
CA GLY A 285 19.41 -7.34 6.95
C GLY A 285 18.04 -8.03 6.97
N LYS A 286 16.97 -7.31 7.32
CA LYS A 286 15.58 -7.83 7.41
C LYS A 286 14.55 -6.71 7.40
N GLY A 287 13.27 -7.06 7.16
CA GLY A 287 12.13 -6.18 7.38
C GLY A 287 12.12 -4.93 6.49
N TYR A 288 12.61 -5.06 5.26
CA TYR A 288 12.55 -3.97 4.28
C TYR A 288 12.02 -4.45 2.94
N ILE A 289 11.09 -3.69 2.38
CA ILE A 289 10.51 -3.89 1.04
C ILE A 289 10.81 -2.62 0.24
N PHE A 290 11.46 -2.79 -0.90
CA PHE A 290 11.80 -1.68 -1.78
C PHE A 290 10.58 -1.20 -2.56
N SER A 291 10.34 0.11 -2.57
CA SER A 291 9.22 0.76 -3.25
C SER A 291 9.51 2.24 -3.46
N THR A 292 8.73 2.89 -4.30
CA THR A 292 8.62 4.35 -4.29
C THR A 292 7.97 4.87 -3.01
N SER A 293 8.10 6.17 -2.73
CA SER A 293 7.50 6.82 -1.54
C SER A 293 6.03 7.17 -1.71
N ASN A 294 5.45 6.87 -2.86
CA ASN A 294 4.04 7.09 -3.19
C ASN A 294 3.65 6.11 -4.30
N CYS A 295 2.52 6.31 -4.95
CA CYS A 295 2.21 5.58 -6.18
C CYS A 295 3.12 6.02 -7.35
N VAL A 296 3.34 5.12 -8.30
CA VAL A 296 3.94 5.45 -9.59
C VAL A 296 2.85 6.10 -10.46
N TYR A 297 2.71 7.42 -10.32
CA TYR A 297 1.58 8.18 -10.87
C TYR A 297 1.77 8.58 -12.34
N THR A 298 0.66 8.92 -12.99
CA THR A 298 0.62 9.42 -14.36
C THR A 298 1.47 10.68 -14.51
N GLY A 299 2.37 10.69 -15.50
CA GLY A 299 3.31 11.79 -15.73
C GLY A 299 4.70 11.60 -15.14
N LEU A 300 4.91 10.55 -14.33
CA LEU A 300 6.26 10.09 -14.01
C LEU A 300 6.86 9.42 -15.25
N PRO A 301 8.08 9.80 -15.69
CA PRO A 301 8.70 9.19 -16.88
C PRO A 301 8.97 7.69 -16.65
N LEU A 302 8.44 6.83 -17.54
CA LEU A 302 8.61 5.38 -17.43
C LEU A 302 10.09 4.97 -17.42
N GLU A 303 10.92 5.61 -18.21
CA GLU A 303 12.36 5.32 -18.29
C GLU A 303 13.09 5.57 -16.95
N ARG A 304 12.62 6.53 -16.14
CA ARG A 304 13.19 6.80 -14.80
C ARG A 304 12.77 5.74 -13.80
N TYR A 305 11.52 5.29 -13.86
CA TYR A 305 11.07 4.16 -13.07
C TYR A 305 11.85 2.87 -13.43
N GLU A 306 12.02 2.59 -14.71
CA GLU A 306 12.78 1.43 -15.18
C GLU A 306 14.28 1.53 -14.83
N ARG A 307 14.85 2.74 -14.73
CA ARG A 307 16.21 2.97 -14.22
C ARG A 307 16.29 2.67 -12.73
N MET A 308 15.37 3.16 -11.92
CA MET A 308 15.22 2.80 -10.50
C MET A 308 15.16 1.28 -10.30
N TRP A 309 14.30 0.60 -11.07
CA TRP A 309 14.16 -0.85 -11.05
C TRP A 309 15.47 -1.59 -11.42
N LYS A 310 16.24 -1.10 -12.39
CA LYS A 310 17.56 -1.68 -12.74
C LYS A 310 18.55 -1.54 -11.59
N ILE A 311 18.60 -0.40 -10.91
CA ILE A 311 19.46 -0.18 -9.75
C ILE A 311 19.06 -1.11 -8.60
N TRP A 312 17.77 -1.25 -8.31
CA TRP A 312 17.31 -2.23 -7.33
C TRP A 312 17.74 -3.66 -7.69
N ARG A 313 17.63 -4.05 -8.95
CA ARG A 313 18.09 -5.38 -9.41
C ARG A 313 19.58 -5.61 -9.20
N GLU A 314 20.38 -4.59 -9.32
CA GLU A 314 21.84 -4.68 -9.17
C GLU A 314 22.27 -4.63 -7.69
N TYR A 315 21.69 -3.74 -6.89
CA TYR A 315 22.15 -3.43 -5.54
C TYR A 315 21.23 -3.93 -4.42
N GLY A 316 20.00 -4.32 -4.71
CA GLY A 316 19.00 -4.76 -3.74
C GLY A 316 19.19 -6.21 -3.30
N ILE A 317 20.41 -6.66 -3.04
CA ILE A 317 20.75 -8.04 -2.65
C ILE A 317 21.33 -7.99 -1.25
N TYR A 318 20.72 -8.71 -0.30
CA TYR A 318 21.30 -8.87 1.02
C TYR A 318 22.64 -9.62 0.92
N PRO A 319 23.66 -9.20 1.68
CA PRO A 319 24.90 -9.97 1.75
C PRO A 319 24.61 -11.42 2.18
N GLU A 320 25.34 -12.36 1.64
CA GLU A 320 25.31 -13.74 2.14
C GLU A 320 25.71 -13.74 3.61
N ALA A 321 24.95 -14.48 4.43
CA ALA A 321 25.14 -14.56 5.88
C ALA A 321 26.40 -15.37 6.24
#